data_7ab81dccefe25cf32188b87dcc811e8a
#
_entry.id   7ab81dccefe25cf32188b87dcc811e8a
#
_cell.length_a   1.000
_cell.length_b   1.000
_cell.length_c   1.000
_cell.angle_alpha   90.00
_cell.angle_beta   90.00
_cell.angle_gamma   90.00
#
_symmetry.space_group_name_H-M   'P 1'
#
loop_
_entity.id
_entity.type
_entity.pdbx_description
1 polymer ?
#
loop_
_entity_poly.entity_id
_entity_poly.type
_entity_poly.pdbx_seq_one_letter_code
_entity_poly.pdbx_strand_id
1 'polypeptide(L)'
;MPAFVEGNCFHIYGSVGPNGASIKQRLCDQMLRPNFPVPLQAMQSELTFHNISPGSVFTIDDDVTIETVSLNRPNSALGYRITWNGYSVVYATDTDHSTGQIDQGLIYLAHQADLLIYDAAYADHAYYDPKVTEEFQENGAWQKGIEMAIAANVKHIIMFHHDPTHEDSFLDQVEREVQSRFPNVQLAREGMVLDIFRENQ
;
A
#
# COMPACT_ATOMS: atom_id res chain seq x y z
N MET A 1 8.58 -0.10 -23.66
CA MET A 1 8.45 0.34 -22.23
C MET A 1 8.92 1.78 -22.15
N PRO A 2 8.19 2.70 -21.51
CA PRO A 2 8.52 4.14 -21.50
C PRO A 2 9.92 4.49 -20.99
N ALA A 3 10.44 3.72 -20.00
CA ALA A 3 11.79 3.95 -19.45
C ALA A 3 12.95 3.72 -20.43
N PHE A 4 12.71 3.04 -21.55
CA PHE A 4 13.70 2.82 -22.62
C PHE A 4 13.55 3.78 -23.80
N VAL A 5 12.72 4.81 -23.66
CA VAL A 5 12.50 5.82 -24.70
C VAL A 5 13.27 7.08 -24.31
N GLU A 6 14.17 7.52 -25.18
CA GLU A 6 14.91 8.77 -25.03
C GLU A 6 13.96 9.97 -24.98
N GLY A 7 14.25 10.95 -24.12
CA GLY A 7 13.43 12.15 -23.93
C GLY A 7 12.32 12.01 -22.89
N ASN A 8 12.02 10.80 -22.38
CA ASN A 8 11.15 10.65 -21.24
C ASN A 8 11.91 10.97 -19.94
N CYS A 9 11.21 11.58 -18.97
CA CYS A 9 11.73 11.90 -17.65
C CYS A 9 10.89 11.21 -16.58
N PHE A 10 11.56 10.61 -15.58
CA PHE A 10 10.89 9.97 -14.44
C PHE A 10 11.49 10.45 -13.13
N HIS A 11 10.64 10.79 -12.18
CA HIS A 11 11.00 11.05 -10.80
C HIS A 11 10.66 9.83 -9.94
N ILE A 12 11.66 9.27 -9.27
CA ILE A 12 11.53 8.06 -8.45
C ILE A 12 11.78 8.43 -6.99
N TYR A 13 10.77 8.28 -6.18
CA TYR A 13 10.80 8.57 -4.75
C TYR A 13 10.85 7.28 -3.94
N GLY A 14 11.70 7.22 -2.92
CA GLY A 14 11.79 6.04 -2.08
C GLY A 14 12.64 6.24 -0.83
N SER A 15 12.42 5.37 0.15
CA SER A 15 13.13 5.43 1.42
C SER A 15 14.61 5.08 1.29
N VAL A 16 15.44 5.71 2.13
CA VAL A 16 16.80 5.29 2.38
C VAL A 16 16.77 3.93 3.10
N GLY A 17 17.61 2.99 2.66
CA GLY A 17 17.70 1.67 3.28
C GLY A 17 18.26 1.73 4.71
N PRO A 18 18.08 0.66 5.52
CA PRO A 18 18.60 0.59 6.89
C PRO A 18 20.12 0.76 6.98
N ASN A 19 20.84 0.42 5.92
CA ASN A 19 22.30 0.58 5.79
C ASN A 19 22.73 1.95 5.22
N GLY A 20 21.79 2.90 5.07
CA GLY A 20 22.05 4.22 4.49
C GLY A 20 22.07 4.25 2.95
N ALA A 21 21.83 3.13 2.27
CA ALA A 21 21.79 3.08 0.80
C ALA A 21 20.62 3.90 0.24
N SER A 22 20.91 4.76 -0.75
CA SER A 22 19.88 5.56 -1.43
C SER A 22 18.92 4.68 -2.23
N ILE A 23 17.73 5.22 -2.57
CA ILE A 23 16.77 4.51 -3.45
C ILE A 23 17.42 4.13 -4.80
N LYS A 24 18.29 4.98 -5.36
CA LYS A 24 19.04 4.67 -6.56
C LYS A 24 19.94 3.45 -6.39
N GLN A 25 20.71 3.42 -5.30
CA GLN A 25 21.62 2.29 -5.01
C GLN A 25 20.82 0.99 -4.85
N ARG A 26 19.73 1.03 -4.07
CA ARG A 26 18.87 -0.16 -3.84
C ARG A 26 18.29 -0.71 -5.14
N LEU A 27 17.83 0.17 -6.04
CA LEU A 27 17.30 -0.25 -7.34
C LEU A 27 18.42 -0.80 -8.24
N CYS A 28 19.61 -0.17 -8.23
CA CYS A 28 20.77 -0.71 -8.95
C CYS A 28 21.13 -2.12 -8.46
N ASP A 29 21.17 -2.33 -7.14
CA ASP A 29 21.53 -3.61 -6.54
C ASP A 29 20.48 -4.68 -6.86
N GLN A 30 19.19 -4.35 -6.83
CA GLN A 30 18.11 -5.26 -7.18
C GLN A 30 18.11 -5.65 -8.66
N MET A 31 18.49 -4.73 -9.54
CA MET A 31 18.53 -4.93 -10.99
C MET A 31 19.87 -5.51 -11.50
N LEU A 32 20.61 -6.23 -10.66
CA LEU A 32 21.83 -6.94 -11.06
C LEU A 32 21.55 -8.36 -11.54
N ARG A 33 22.38 -8.83 -12.48
CA ARG A 33 22.38 -10.25 -12.87
C ARG A 33 22.83 -11.13 -11.69
N PRO A 34 22.30 -12.35 -11.54
CA PRO A 34 21.34 -13.04 -12.43
C PRO A 34 19.88 -12.71 -12.17
N ASN A 35 19.55 -11.93 -11.13
CA ASN A 35 18.16 -11.69 -10.67
C ASN A 35 17.34 -10.84 -11.67
N PHE A 36 18.00 -9.94 -12.39
CA PHE A 36 17.35 -9.08 -13.36
C PHE A 36 18.14 -9.04 -14.69
N PRO A 37 17.48 -9.22 -15.85
CA PRO A 37 18.17 -9.33 -17.14
C PRO A 37 18.77 -8.01 -17.63
N VAL A 38 18.20 -6.87 -17.23
CA VAL A 38 18.55 -5.54 -17.73
C VAL A 38 18.91 -4.62 -16.56
N PRO A 39 20.15 -4.09 -16.50
CA PRO A 39 20.54 -3.17 -15.43
C PRO A 39 19.84 -1.81 -15.59
N LEU A 40 19.71 -1.09 -14.47
CA LEU A 40 19.08 0.24 -14.44
C LEU A 40 19.70 1.22 -15.44
N GLN A 41 21.02 1.13 -15.65
CA GLN A 41 21.81 1.97 -16.57
C GLN A 41 21.47 1.75 -18.06
N ALA A 42 20.74 0.69 -18.40
CA ALA A 42 20.30 0.44 -19.77
C ALA A 42 19.02 1.24 -20.14
N MET A 43 18.40 1.90 -19.18
CA MET A 43 17.28 2.80 -19.42
C MET A 43 17.78 4.07 -20.12
N GLN A 44 17.07 4.49 -21.18
CA GLN A 44 17.45 5.65 -22.01
C GLN A 44 16.73 6.93 -21.57
N SER A 45 15.74 6.83 -20.70
CA SER A 45 15.07 7.97 -20.10
C SER A 45 15.92 8.66 -19.04
N GLU A 46 15.66 9.92 -18.78
CA GLU A 46 16.22 10.63 -17.63
C GLU A 46 15.56 10.13 -16.34
N LEU A 47 16.38 9.66 -15.39
CA LEU A 47 15.92 9.16 -14.09
C LEU A 47 16.45 10.06 -12.97
N THR A 48 15.54 10.74 -12.29
CA THR A 48 15.83 11.54 -11.09
C THR A 48 15.37 10.80 -9.85
N PHE A 49 16.29 10.60 -8.88
CA PHE A 49 16.02 9.84 -7.66
C PHE A 49 15.93 10.75 -6.45
N HIS A 50 14.85 10.61 -5.70
CA HIS A 50 14.56 11.38 -4.50
C HIS A 50 14.53 10.46 -3.28
N ASN A 51 15.47 10.65 -2.36
CA ASN A 51 15.43 9.98 -1.07
C ASN A 51 14.42 10.66 -0.17
N ILE A 52 13.43 9.93 0.31
CA ILE A 52 12.41 10.39 1.25
C ILE A 52 12.52 9.63 2.56
N SER A 53 11.99 10.21 3.63
CA SER A 53 11.97 9.62 4.97
C SER A 53 10.54 9.57 5.52
N PRO A 54 10.25 8.73 6.50
CA PRO A 54 8.99 8.85 7.26
C PRO A 54 8.80 10.28 7.76
N GLY A 55 7.58 10.81 7.64
CA GLY A 55 7.24 12.20 7.97
C GLY A 55 7.60 13.22 6.89
N SER A 56 8.08 12.80 5.72
CA SER A 56 8.27 13.71 4.58
C SER A 56 6.93 14.21 4.07
N VAL A 57 6.89 15.51 3.78
CA VAL A 57 5.78 16.18 3.07
C VAL A 57 6.38 16.93 1.89
N PHE A 58 5.90 16.69 0.70
CA PHE A 58 6.36 17.37 -0.52
C PHE A 58 5.24 17.48 -1.55
N THR A 59 5.40 18.38 -2.50
CA THR A 59 4.41 18.65 -3.56
C THR A 59 4.96 18.22 -4.92
N ILE A 60 4.10 17.65 -5.74
CA ILE A 60 4.36 17.31 -7.14
C ILE A 60 3.46 18.20 -8.01
N ASP A 61 4.03 18.81 -9.04
CA ASP A 61 3.35 19.68 -10.00
C ASP A 61 2.47 20.79 -9.35
N ASP A 62 2.93 21.33 -8.21
CA ASP A 62 2.36 22.44 -7.45
C ASP A 62 0.97 22.19 -6.82
N ASP A 63 0.29 21.10 -7.12
CA ASP A 63 -1.08 20.83 -6.66
C ASP A 63 -1.29 19.47 -5.99
N VAL A 64 -0.39 18.52 -6.15
CA VAL A 64 -0.47 17.20 -5.51
C VAL A 64 0.45 17.14 -4.30
N THR A 65 -0.09 17.09 -3.10
CA THR A 65 0.69 16.93 -1.87
C THR A 65 0.83 15.45 -1.51
N ILE A 66 2.05 15.05 -1.18
CA ILE A 66 2.39 13.69 -0.71
C ILE A 66 2.89 13.79 0.73
N GLU A 67 2.29 13.00 1.61
CA GLU A 67 2.75 12.78 2.99
C GLU A 67 3.15 11.32 3.17
N THR A 68 4.14 11.06 4.01
CA THR A 68 4.65 9.70 4.25
C THR A 68 4.75 9.40 5.73
N VAL A 69 4.47 8.14 6.10
CA VAL A 69 4.77 7.61 7.43
C VAL A 69 5.50 6.27 7.31
N SER A 70 6.21 5.88 8.37
CA SER A 70 6.71 4.52 8.47
C SER A 70 5.54 3.58 8.78
N LEU A 71 5.40 2.52 8.01
CA LEU A 71 4.51 1.42 8.35
C LEU A 71 5.20 0.49 9.32
N ASN A 72 4.41 -0.16 10.18
CA ASN A 72 4.89 -1.09 11.19
C ASN A 72 5.41 -2.38 10.53
N ARG A 73 6.63 -2.31 9.97
CA ARG A 73 7.31 -3.45 9.34
C ARG A 73 8.83 -3.38 9.54
N PRO A 74 9.51 -4.53 9.76
CA PRO A 74 10.96 -4.58 9.96
C PRO A 74 11.80 -3.95 8.83
N ASN A 75 11.27 -3.92 7.61
CA ASN A 75 11.98 -3.49 6.40
C ASN A 75 11.73 -2.03 5.99
N SER A 76 11.20 -1.19 6.89
CA SER A 76 11.01 0.26 6.64
C SER A 76 10.10 0.57 5.44
N ALA A 77 8.96 -0.12 5.31
CA ALA A 77 7.94 0.24 4.34
C ALA A 77 7.36 1.63 4.66
N LEU A 78 6.99 2.39 3.63
CA LEU A 78 6.34 3.69 3.77
C LEU A 78 4.87 3.60 3.35
N GLY A 79 4.00 4.19 4.16
CA GLY A 79 2.66 4.57 3.75
C GLY A 79 2.68 5.95 3.10
N TYR A 80 1.80 6.16 2.14
CA TYR A 80 1.68 7.40 1.38
C TYR A 80 0.26 7.94 1.46
N ARG A 81 0.10 9.23 1.77
CA ARG A 81 -1.12 9.97 1.54
C ARG A 81 -0.92 10.91 0.37
N ILE A 82 -1.78 10.81 -0.61
CA ILE A 82 -1.80 11.63 -1.83
C ILE A 82 -3.03 12.52 -1.72
N THR A 83 -2.84 13.83 -1.70
CA THR A 83 -3.92 14.81 -1.61
C THR A 83 -3.93 15.71 -2.83
N TRP A 84 -5.10 15.83 -3.49
CA TRP A 84 -5.33 16.69 -4.64
C TRP A 84 -6.75 17.26 -4.61
N ASN A 85 -6.87 18.57 -4.78
CA ASN A 85 -8.16 19.28 -4.77
C ASN A 85 -9.06 18.95 -3.57
N GLY A 86 -8.48 18.72 -2.39
CA GLY A 86 -9.21 18.37 -1.17
C GLY A 86 -9.59 16.90 -1.04
N TYR A 87 -9.36 16.08 -2.06
CA TYR A 87 -9.53 14.63 -2.00
C TYR A 87 -8.23 13.95 -1.60
N SER A 88 -8.32 12.83 -0.92
CA SER A 88 -7.15 12.12 -0.44
C SER A 88 -7.26 10.61 -0.61
N VAL A 89 -6.15 10.03 -1.09
CA VAL A 89 -5.95 8.58 -1.18
C VAL A 89 -4.78 8.19 -0.30
N VAL A 90 -4.94 7.17 0.53
CA VAL A 90 -3.86 6.59 1.32
C VAL A 90 -3.53 5.21 0.78
N TYR A 91 -2.24 4.96 0.53
CA TYR A 91 -1.71 3.67 0.11
C TYR A 91 -0.82 3.10 1.21
N ALA A 92 -1.23 1.97 1.78
CA ALA A 92 -0.57 1.35 2.91
C ALA A 92 -0.58 -0.18 2.77
N THR A 93 0.22 -0.68 1.85
CA THR A 93 0.49 -2.12 1.69
C THR A 93 1.80 -2.49 2.38
N ASP A 94 2.05 -3.79 2.53
CA ASP A 94 3.22 -4.29 3.27
C ASP A 94 3.20 -3.91 4.76
N THR A 95 2.02 -3.89 5.39
CA THR A 95 1.87 -3.71 6.83
C THR A 95 2.08 -5.03 7.57
N ASP A 96 2.72 -4.98 8.76
CA ASP A 96 2.85 -6.15 9.63
C ASP A 96 1.69 -6.20 10.61
N HIS A 97 0.90 -7.26 10.50
CA HIS A 97 -0.27 -7.50 11.36
C HIS A 97 0.06 -8.33 12.61
N SER A 98 1.30 -8.83 12.74
CA SER A 98 1.71 -9.77 13.80
C SER A 98 1.72 -9.15 15.19
N THR A 99 1.87 -7.84 15.32
CA THR A 99 1.99 -7.16 16.63
C THR A 99 0.67 -7.05 17.40
N GLY A 100 -0.47 -7.32 16.77
CA GLY A 100 -1.80 -7.16 17.36
C GLY A 100 -2.22 -5.70 17.62
N GLN A 101 -1.30 -4.74 17.47
CA GLN A 101 -1.57 -3.32 17.71
C GLN A 101 -1.86 -2.59 16.38
N ILE A 102 -2.80 -1.65 16.44
CA ILE A 102 -3.09 -0.77 15.32
C ILE A 102 -1.96 0.25 15.18
N ASP A 103 -1.46 0.43 13.95
CA ASP A 103 -0.39 1.38 13.64
C ASP A 103 -0.90 2.83 13.79
N GLN A 104 -0.42 3.54 14.80
CA GLN A 104 -0.82 4.92 15.09
C GLN A 104 -0.36 5.90 13.98
N GLY A 105 0.77 5.63 13.34
CA GLY A 105 1.26 6.41 12.20
C GLY A 105 0.29 6.27 11.02
N LEU A 106 -0.21 5.07 10.78
CA LEU A 106 -1.19 4.84 9.72
C LEU A 106 -2.56 5.43 10.05
N ILE A 107 -3.02 5.38 11.32
CA ILE A 107 -4.24 6.09 11.74
C ILE A 107 -4.13 7.59 11.42
N TYR A 108 -2.99 8.20 11.78
CA TYR A 108 -2.73 9.61 11.48
C TYR A 108 -2.77 9.87 9.97
N LEU A 109 -2.05 9.09 9.18
CA LEU A 109 -1.97 9.25 7.73
C LEU A 109 -3.34 9.08 7.04
N ALA A 110 -4.13 8.09 7.50
CA ALA A 110 -5.44 7.75 6.94
C ALA A 110 -6.58 8.60 7.48
N HIS A 111 -6.31 9.51 8.44
CA HIS A 111 -7.37 10.30 9.07
C HIS A 111 -8.23 11.05 8.04
N GLN A 112 -9.55 10.75 8.05
CA GLN A 112 -10.55 11.31 7.14
C GLN A 112 -10.18 11.18 5.64
N ALA A 113 -9.43 10.14 5.26
CA ALA A 113 -9.15 9.89 3.85
C ALA A 113 -10.40 9.49 3.10
N ASP A 114 -10.50 9.93 1.84
CA ASP A 114 -11.58 9.52 0.95
C ASP A 114 -11.45 8.05 0.57
N LEU A 115 -10.21 7.58 0.39
CA LEU A 115 -9.90 6.20 0.06
C LEU A 115 -8.66 5.73 0.83
N LEU A 116 -8.74 4.55 1.44
CA LEU A 116 -7.61 3.80 1.97
C LEU A 116 -7.42 2.52 1.16
N ILE A 117 -6.26 2.35 0.56
CA ILE A 117 -5.81 1.09 -0.05
C ILE A 117 -4.94 0.38 0.99
N TYR A 118 -5.43 -0.74 1.51
CA TYR A 118 -4.87 -1.41 2.66
C TYR A 118 -4.45 -2.84 2.37
N ASP A 119 -3.43 -3.30 3.08
CA ASP A 119 -2.90 -4.66 2.97
C ASP A 119 -3.89 -5.69 3.48
N ALA A 120 -4.26 -6.62 2.61
CA ALA A 120 -5.12 -7.75 2.94
C ALA A 120 -4.35 -9.08 2.99
N ALA A 121 -3.00 -9.05 2.87
CA ALA A 121 -2.19 -10.24 2.98
C ALA A 121 -2.21 -10.79 4.40
N TYR A 122 -2.26 -12.09 4.51
CA TYR A 122 -2.16 -12.82 5.77
C TYR A 122 -0.74 -12.89 6.29
N ALA A 123 -0.62 -12.91 7.61
CA ALA A 123 0.56 -13.47 8.26
C ALA A 123 0.51 -15.00 8.08
N ASP A 124 1.27 -15.51 7.14
CA ASP A 124 1.17 -16.80 6.48
C ASP A 124 1.21 -18.07 7.33
N HIS A 125 1.54 -17.99 8.60
CA HIS A 125 1.88 -19.20 9.35
C HIS A 125 0.69 -19.98 9.93
N ALA A 126 -0.50 -19.40 9.89
CA ALA A 126 -1.67 -19.98 10.52
C ALA A 126 -2.67 -20.61 9.56
N TYR A 127 -2.56 -20.33 8.26
CA TYR A 127 -3.51 -20.83 7.26
C TYR A 127 -3.43 -22.35 7.02
N TYR A 128 -2.28 -22.96 7.32
CA TYR A 128 -2.07 -24.42 7.11
C TYR A 128 -2.47 -25.28 8.29
N ASP A 129 -2.88 -24.72 9.44
CA ASP A 129 -3.37 -25.51 10.57
C ASP A 129 -4.90 -25.38 10.72
N PRO A 130 -5.67 -26.46 10.42
CA PRO A 130 -7.13 -26.45 10.54
C PRO A 130 -7.65 -26.14 11.96
N LYS A 131 -6.79 -26.21 12.98
CA LYS A 131 -7.15 -25.91 14.37
C LYS A 131 -7.06 -24.42 14.70
N VAL A 132 -6.44 -23.63 13.84
CA VAL A 132 -6.21 -22.20 14.03
C VAL A 132 -7.31 -21.36 13.37
N THR A 133 -8.18 -21.97 12.56
CA THR A 133 -9.19 -21.27 11.76
C THR A 133 -10.27 -20.52 12.56
N GLU A 134 -10.63 -20.96 13.76
CA GLU A 134 -11.65 -20.25 14.57
C GLU A 134 -11.09 -19.00 15.26
N GLU A 135 -9.86 -19.04 15.76
CA GLU A 135 -9.20 -17.90 16.42
C GLU A 135 -8.70 -16.83 15.45
N PHE A 136 -8.50 -17.24 14.19
CA PHE A 136 -8.02 -16.36 13.08
C PHE A 136 -9.11 -15.53 12.45
N GLN A 137 -10.36 -15.96 12.46
CA GLN A 137 -11.49 -15.19 11.95
C GLN A 137 -11.70 -13.87 12.72
N GLU A 138 -11.29 -13.81 14.00
CA GLU A 138 -11.42 -12.60 14.81
C GLU A 138 -10.25 -11.61 14.70
N ASN A 139 -9.09 -12.00 14.15
CA ASN A 139 -7.89 -11.18 14.09
C ASN A 139 -7.20 -11.12 12.73
N GLY A 140 -7.90 -11.42 11.65
CA GLY A 140 -7.35 -11.40 10.28
C GLY A 140 -6.97 -10.01 9.79
N ALA A 141 -6.16 -9.94 8.71
CA ALA A 141 -5.69 -8.68 8.14
C ALA A 141 -6.84 -7.75 7.73
N TRP A 142 -7.93 -8.29 7.18
CA TRP A 142 -9.10 -7.49 6.81
C TRP A 142 -9.88 -6.96 8.01
N GLN A 143 -10.00 -7.68 9.14
CA GLN A 143 -10.62 -7.13 10.34
C GLN A 143 -9.84 -5.93 10.87
N LYS A 144 -8.51 -6.05 10.91
CA LYS A 144 -7.63 -4.94 11.30
C LYS A 144 -7.73 -3.76 10.35
N GLY A 145 -7.88 -4.04 9.04
CA GLY A 145 -8.14 -3.01 8.05
C GLY A 145 -9.43 -2.25 8.30
N ILE A 146 -10.50 -2.94 8.68
CA ILE A 146 -11.78 -2.32 9.05
C ILE A 146 -11.64 -1.52 10.34
N GLU A 147 -11.02 -2.08 11.38
CA GLU A 147 -10.76 -1.36 12.64
C GLU A 147 -9.95 -0.09 12.40
N MET A 148 -8.92 -0.17 11.55
CA MET A 148 -8.12 0.97 11.11
C MET A 148 -8.97 2.01 10.38
N ALA A 149 -9.79 1.59 9.41
CA ALA A 149 -10.64 2.49 8.65
C ALA A 149 -11.66 3.23 9.54
N ILE A 150 -12.25 2.52 10.50
CA ILE A 150 -13.15 3.11 11.50
C ILE A 150 -12.40 4.09 12.39
N ALA A 151 -11.25 3.69 12.96
CA ALA A 151 -10.46 4.51 13.85
C ALA A 151 -9.95 5.80 13.18
N ALA A 152 -9.60 5.72 11.89
CA ALA A 152 -9.16 6.85 11.08
C ALA A 152 -10.31 7.65 10.44
N ASN A 153 -11.58 7.22 10.61
CA ASN A 153 -12.75 7.81 9.95
C ASN A 153 -12.59 7.89 8.41
N VAL A 154 -12.14 6.80 7.80
CA VAL A 154 -11.96 6.67 6.35
C VAL A 154 -13.32 6.51 5.68
N LYS A 155 -13.54 7.13 4.51
CA LYS A 155 -14.81 7.02 3.80
C LYS A 155 -14.97 5.68 3.07
N HIS A 156 -13.91 5.25 2.36
CA HIS A 156 -13.89 3.99 1.61
C HIS A 156 -12.56 3.25 1.84
N ILE A 157 -12.61 1.92 1.87
CA ILE A 157 -11.42 1.09 1.97
C ILE A 157 -11.39 0.07 0.82
N ILE A 158 -10.23 -0.07 0.20
CA ILE A 158 -9.93 -1.15 -0.75
C ILE A 158 -8.91 -2.09 -0.11
N MET A 159 -9.33 -3.32 0.09
CA MET A 159 -8.44 -4.41 0.50
C MET A 159 -7.65 -4.88 -0.71
N PHE A 160 -6.34 -4.75 -0.66
CA PHE A 160 -5.39 -5.06 -1.72
C PHE A 160 -4.31 -6.02 -1.23
N HIS A 161 -3.42 -6.48 -2.11
CA HIS A 161 -2.30 -7.36 -1.77
C HIS A 161 -2.78 -8.70 -1.15
N HIS A 162 -3.77 -9.34 -1.82
CA HIS A 162 -4.31 -10.63 -1.39
C HIS A 162 -3.25 -11.74 -1.48
N ASP A 163 -3.38 -12.74 -0.60
CA ASP A 163 -2.57 -13.95 -0.69
C ASP A 163 -2.84 -14.66 -2.03
N PRO A 164 -1.81 -14.99 -2.81
CA PRO A 164 -1.96 -15.61 -4.13
C PRO A 164 -2.54 -17.03 -4.07
N THR A 165 -2.65 -17.65 -2.90
CA THR A 165 -3.30 -18.95 -2.70
C THR A 165 -4.81 -18.87 -2.58
N HIS A 166 -5.37 -17.67 -2.40
CA HIS A 166 -6.81 -17.46 -2.27
C HIS A 166 -7.48 -17.46 -3.64
N GLU A 167 -8.50 -18.31 -3.78
CA GLU A 167 -9.35 -18.35 -4.97
C GLU A 167 -10.39 -17.22 -4.95
N ASP A 168 -10.87 -16.81 -6.14
CA ASP A 168 -11.88 -15.75 -6.30
C ASP A 168 -13.15 -16.00 -5.48
N SER A 169 -13.60 -17.27 -5.41
CA SER A 169 -14.78 -17.65 -4.63
C SER A 169 -14.62 -17.39 -3.13
N PHE A 170 -13.42 -17.60 -2.60
CA PHE A 170 -13.07 -17.28 -1.22
C PHE A 170 -13.04 -15.76 -1.00
N LEU A 171 -12.39 -15.02 -1.89
CA LEU A 171 -12.36 -13.55 -1.82
C LEU A 171 -13.75 -12.94 -1.92
N ASP A 172 -14.65 -13.48 -2.76
CA ASP A 172 -16.05 -13.08 -2.82
C ASP A 172 -16.83 -13.32 -1.52
N GLN A 173 -16.50 -14.39 -0.79
CA GLN A 173 -17.09 -14.64 0.52
C GLN A 173 -16.57 -13.65 1.57
N VAL A 174 -15.26 -13.42 1.59
CA VAL A 174 -14.64 -12.43 2.47
C VAL A 174 -15.23 -11.04 2.24
N GLU A 175 -15.38 -10.62 0.97
CA GLU A 175 -15.95 -9.31 0.64
C GLU A 175 -17.37 -9.14 1.23
N ARG A 176 -18.24 -10.14 1.08
CA ARG A 176 -19.58 -10.12 1.69
C ARG A 176 -19.55 -10.02 3.21
N GLU A 177 -18.62 -10.74 3.86
CA GLU A 177 -18.49 -10.72 5.31
C GLU A 177 -18.01 -9.35 5.81
N VAL A 178 -16.95 -8.80 5.22
CA VAL A 178 -16.41 -7.50 5.65
C VAL A 178 -17.39 -6.36 5.36
N GLN A 179 -18.14 -6.42 4.25
CA GLN A 179 -19.19 -5.45 3.92
C GLN A 179 -20.34 -5.43 4.93
N SER A 180 -20.62 -6.57 5.58
CA SER A 180 -21.62 -6.62 6.65
C SER A 180 -21.25 -5.76 7.86
N ARG A 181 -19.95 -5.52 8.08
CA ARG A 181 -19.39 -4.75 9.20
C ARG A 181 -19.04 -3.31 8.79
N PHE A 182 -18.56 -3.14 7.57
CA PHE A 182 -18.20 -1.85 7.00
C PHE A 182 -18.65 -1.80 5.54
N PRO A 183 -19.82 -1.19 5.24
CA PRO A 183 -20.42 -1.23 3.90
C PRO A 183 -19.55 -0.65 2.79
N ASN A 184 -18.66 0.29 3.12
CA ASN A 184 -17.79 0.98 2.17
C ASN A 184 -16.43 0.26 2.00
N VAL A 185 -16.41 -1.07 2.11
CA VAL A 185 -15.24 -1.89 1.81
C VAL A 185 -15.42 -2.63 0.49
N GLN A 186 -14.37 -2.74 -0.29
CA GLN A 186 -14.30 -3.59 -1.48
C GLN A 186 -12.94 -4.31 -1.51
N LEU A 187 -12.93 -5.48 -2.11
CA LEU A 187 -11.69 -6.19 -2.42
C LEU A 187 -11.21 -5.78 -3.82
N ALA A 188 -9.92 -5.47 -3.95
CA ALA A 188 -9.33 -5.09 -5.22
C ALA A 188 -9.44 -6.21 -6.25
N ARG A 189 -9.75 -5.85 -7.50
CA ARG A 189 -9.88 -6.77 -8.64
C ARG A 189 -9.14 -6.20 -9.84
N GLU A 190 -8.63 -7.06 -10.70
CA GLU A 190 -8.02 -6.64 -11.94
C GLU A 190 -9.00 -5.82 -12.79
N GLY A 191 -8.55 -4.67 -13.31
CA GLY A 191 -9.36 -3.75 -14.10
C GLY A 191 -10.32 -2.87 -13.30
N MET A 192 -10.32 -2.93 -11.96
CA MET A 192 -11.13 -2.07 -11.10
C MET A 192 -10.75 -0.60 -11.27
N VAL A 193 -11.75 0.26 -11.43
CA VAL A 193 -11.60 1.72 -11.48
C VAL A 193 -12.51 2.34 -10.43
N LEU A 194 -11.94 3.22 -9.61
CA LEU A 194 -12.65 3.93 -8.55
C LEU A 194 -12.65 5.44 -8.85
N ASP A 195 -13.82 6.04 -8.81
CA ASP A 195 -13.99 7.48 -8.94
C ASP A 195 -14.30 8.08 -7.57
N ILE A 196 -13.27 8.68 -6.95
CA ILE A 196 -13.37 9.29 -5.61
C ILE A 196 -14.04 10.67 -5.62
N PHE A 197 -14.27 11.26 -6.80
CA PHE A 197 -14.89 12.58 -6.95
C PHE A 197 -16.42 12.54 -7.02
N ARG A 198 -17.02 11.36 -7.21
CA ARG A 198 -18.46 11.20 -7.19
C ARG A 198 -18.90 10.92 -5.77
N GLU A 199 -19.62 11.86 -5.15
CA GLU A 199 -20.44 11.53 -4.01
C GLU A 199 -21.44 10.44 -4.47
N ASN A 200 -21.42 9.29 -3.78
CA ASN A 200 -22.43 8.26 -4.01
C ASN A 200 -23.80 8.88 -3.72
N GLN A 201 -24.57 9.18 -4.79
CA GLN A 201 -25.97 9.57 -4.73
C GLN A 201 -26.83 8.40 -4.28
#